data_5d500f4948b3712d4ebd965d02952864
#
_entry.id   5d500f4948b3712d4ebd965d02952864
#
_cell.length_a   1.000
_cell.length_b   1.000
_cell.length_c   1.000
_cell.angle_alpha   90.00
_cell.angle_beta   90.00
_cell.angle_gamma   90.00
#
_symmetry.space_group_name_H-M   'P 1'
#
loop_
_entity.id
_entity.type
_entity.pdbx_description
1 polymer ?
#
loop_
_entity_poly.entity_id
_entity_poly.type
_entity_poly.pdbx_seq_one_letter_code
_entity_poly.pdbx_strand_id
1 'polypeptide(L)' 'MSDVRTKIKKFLEDSLDVDVSEISDSEELFTSGLIDSFALIELLGFMEHELNFIVNFADMVVDDFDTIDALVKLVEQ' A
#
# COMPACT_ATOMS: atom_id res chain seq x y z
N MET A 1 1.34 2.23 -17.36
CA MET A 1 2.00 3.10 -16.47
C MET A 1 1.12 3.60 -15.43
N SER A 2 1.44 3.41 -14.24
CA SER A 2 0.50 3.67 -13.18
C SER A 2 1.04 4.72 -12.22
N ASP A 3 0.41 5.89 -12.20
CA ASP A 3 0.70 6.89 -11.19
C ASP A 3 0.39 6.37 -9.80
N VAL A 4 -0.54 5.41 -9.70
CA VAL A 4 -0.91 4.81 -8.43
C VAL A 4 0.30 4.11 -7.80
N ARG A 5 1.01 3.31 -8.59
CA ARG A 5 2.19 2.60 -8.11
C ARG A 5 3.25 3.58 -7.62
N THR A 6 3.50 4.62 -8.39
CA THR A 6 4.49 5.63 -8.02
C THR A 6 4.10 6.34 -6.74
N LYS A 7 2.83 6.70 -6.61
CA LYS A 7 2.35 7.40 -5.42
C LYS A 7 2.42 6.55 -4.18
N ILE A 8 2.10 5.27 -4.30
CA ILE A 8 2.18 4.34 -3.17
C ILE A 8 3.63 4.19 -2.72
N LYS A 9 4.55 4.01 -3.66
CA LYS A 9 5.96 3.86 -3.33
C LYS A 9 6.51 5.12 -2.67
N LYS A 10 6.11 6.28 -3.18
CA LYS A 10 6.56 7.54 -2.62
C LYS A 10 6.06 7.72 -1.19
N PHE A 11 4.83 7.34 -0.93
CA PHE A 11 4.29 7.42 0.42
C PHE A 11 5.04 6.50 1.38
N LEU A 12 5.33 5.28 0.93
CA LEU A 12 6.08 4.32 1.74
C LEU A 12 7.46 4.88 2.10
N GLU A 13 8.12 5.49 1.14
CA GLU A 13 9.44 6.08 1.35
C GLU A 13 9.39 7.30 2.26
N ASP A 14 8.49 8.23 1.96
CA ASP A 14 8.48 9.53 2.60
C ASP A 14 7.82 9.53 3.98
N SER A 15 6.78 8.75 4.13
CA SER A 15 5.97 8.78 5.35
C SER A 15 6.21 7.59 6.27
N LEU A 16 6.51 6.44 5.70
CA LEU A 16 6.69 5.22 6.48
C LEU A 16 8.14 4.75 6.53
N ASP A 17 9.04 5.51 5.91
CA ASP A 17 10.47 5.25 5.98
C ASP A 17 10.84 3.86 5.43
N VAL A 18 10.09 3.38 4.46
CA VAL A 18 10.35 2.11 3.81
C VAL A 18 11.24 2.35 2.60
N ASP A 19 12.33 1.58 2.48
CA ASP A 19 13.23 1.70 1.33
C ASP A 19 12.67 0.86 0.18
N VAL A 20 11.89 1.49 -0.68
CA VAL A 20 11.23 0.77 -1.77
C VAL A 20 12.21 0.29 -2.84
N SER A 21 13.44 0.80 -2.84
CA SER A 21 14.45 0.32 -3.78
C SER A 21 15.01 -1.04 -3.36
N GLU A 22 14.79 -1.44 -2.12
CA GLU A 22 15.30 -2.69 -1.57
C GLU A 22 14.25 -3.80 -1.60
N ILE A 23 13.04 -3.50 -2.01
CA ILE A 23 11.96 -4.49 -2.03
C ILE A 23 11.36 -4.56 -3.43
N SER A 24 10.81 -5.73 -3.75
CA SER A 24 10.07 -5.87 -5.02
C SER A 24 8.60 -5.49 -4.78
N ASP A 25 7.88 -5.29 -5.88
CA ASP A 25 6.47 -4.94 -5.80
C ASP A 25 5.62 -6.11 -5.28
N SER A 26 6.16 -7.31 -5.30
CA SER A 26 5.47 -8.49 -4.77
C SER A 26 5.92 -8.83 -3.36
N GLU A 27 6.79 -8.02 -2.77
CA GLU A 27 7.26 -8.25 -1.41
C GLU A 27 6.14 -8.02 -0.41
N GLU A 28 6.01 -8.91 0.55
CA GLU A 28 5.01 -8.77 1.60
C GLU A 28 5.39 -7.61 2.51
N LEU A 29 4.48 -6.68 2.69
CA LEU A 29 4.74 -5.50 3.50
C LEU A 29 4.31 -5.71 4.94
N PHE A 30 3.09 -6.14 5.14
CA PHE A 30 2.53 -6.31 6.47
C PHE A 30 2.94 -7.64 7.09
N THR A 31 2.83 -8.72 6.35
CA THR A 31 3.14 -10.06 6.84
C THR A 31 4.62 -10.21 7.17
N SER A 32 5.48 -9.55 6.39
CA SER A 32 6.92 -9.61 6.63
C SER A 32 7.38 -8.73 7.78
N GLY A 33 6.51 -7.81 8.24
CA GLY A 33 6.88 -6.90 9.31
C GLY A 33 7.52 -5.61 8.85
N LEU A 34 7.57 -5.36 7.55
CA LEU A 34 8.09 -4.09 7.04
C LEU A 34 7.25 -2.91 7.50
N ILE A 35 5.94 -3.10 7.56
CA ILE A 35 5.04 -2.09 8.13
C ILE A 35 4.15 -2.76 9.17
N ASP A 36 3.76 -2.00 10.18
CA ASP A 36 2.83 -2.50 11.19
C ASP A 36 1.41 -2.06 10.83
N SER A 37 0.44 -2.46 11.66
CA SER A 37 -0.96 -2.14 11.37
C SER A 37 -1.23 -0.64 11.42
N PHE A 38 -0.50 0.09 12.25
CA PHE A 38 -0.64 1.54 12.31
C PHE A 38 -0.21 2.18 10.99
N ALA A 39 0.96 1.77 10.48
CA ALA A 39 1.45 2.27 9.20
C ALA A 39 0.52 1.88 8.07
N LEU A 40 -0.04 0.67 8.12
CA LEU A 40 -0.98 0.23 7.12
C LEU A 40 -2.23 1.11 7.09
N ILE A 41 -2.75 1.47 8.26
CA ILE A 41 -3.91 2.36 8.34
C ILE A 41 -3.58 3.72 7.71
N GLU A 42 -2.39 4.25 7.97
CA GLU A 42 -1.95 5.50 7.37
C GLU A 42 -1.87 5.39 5.86
N LEU A 43 -1.34 4.28 5.36
CA LEU A 43 -1.23 4.03 3.92
C LEU A 43 -2.60 3.97 3.27
N LEU A 44 -3.53 3.25 3.88
CA LEU A 44 -4.87 3.14 3.33
C LEU A 44 -5.61 4.47 3.36
N GLY A 45 -5.40 5.25 4.42
CA GLY A 45 -5.94 6.61 4.50
C GLY A 45 -5.40 7.51 3.40
N PHE A 46 -4.11 7.41 3.12
CA PHE A 46 -3.49 8.13 2.02
C PHE A 46 -4.14 7.74 0.70
N MET A 47 -4.36 6.44 0.49
CA MET A 47 -4.96 5.97 -0.75
C MET A 47 -6.39 6.49 -0.92
N GLU A 48 -7.16 6.52 0.17
CA GLU A 48 -8.50 7.08 0.09
C GLU A 48 -8.49 8.55 -0.28
N HIS A 49 -7.58 9.30 0.31
CA HIS A 49 -7.54 10.75 0.15
C HIS A 49 -6.92 11.16 -1.19
N GLU A 50 -5.78 10.56 -1.53
CA GLU A 50 -5.01 10.98 -2.71
C GLU A 50 -5.43 10.28 -3.99
N LEU A 51 -5.91 9.06 -3.87
CA LEU A 51 -6.23 8.25 -5.04
C LEU A 51 -7.73 8.07 -5.25
N ASN A 52 -8.52 8.76 -4.45
CA ASN A 52 -9.97 8.78 -4.57
C ASN A 52 -10.58 7.38 -4.50
N PHE A 53 -10.07 6.59 -3.58
CA PHE A 53 -10.42 5.19 -3.43
C PHE A 53 -11.05 4.97 -2.05
N ILE A 54 -12.14 4.20 -2.00
CA ILE A 54 -12.83 3.92 -0.75
C ILE A 54 -12.39 2.57 -0.23
N VAL A 55 -11.82 2.56 0.98
CA VAL A 55 -11.37 1.33 1.62
C VAL A 55 -12.54 0.71 2.38
N ASN A 56 -12.81 -0.55 2.09
CA ASN A 56 -13.86 -1.30 2.79
C ASN A 56 -13.21 -2.46 3.54
N PHE A 57 -12.84 -2.20 4.79
CA PHE A 57 -12.15 -3.18 5.61
C PHE A 57 -12.94 -4.46 5.82
N ALA A 58 -14.27 -4.37 5.80
CA ALA A 58 -15.13 -5.54 6.03
C ALA A 58 -14.97 -6.60 4.95
N ASP A 59 -14.61 -6.17 3.74
CA ASP A 59 -14.49 -7.07 2.59
C ASP A 59 -13.03 -7.40 2.24
N MET A 60 -12.07 -6.90 3.00
CA MET A 60 -10.66 -7.06 2.69
C MET A 60 -10.02 -8.16 3.52
N VAL A 61 -9.11 -8.88 2.88
CA VAL A 61 -8.22 -9.81 3.59
C VAL A 61 -6.79 -9.30 3.43
N VAL A 62 -5.86 -9.86 4.22
CA VAL A 62 -4.46 -9.40 4.21
C VAL A 62 -3.86 -9.42 2.80
N ASP A 63 -4.14 -10.46 2.03
CA ASP A 63 -3.60 -10.60 0.68
C ASP A 63 -3.99 -9.44 -0.24
N ASP A 64 -5.08 -8.75 0.06
CA ASP A 64 -5.55 -7.63 -0.77
C ASP A 64 -4.67 -6.39 -0.64
N PHE A 65 -3.91 -6.27 0.45
CA PHE A 65 -3.12 -5.06 0.70
C PHE A 65 -1.70 -5.35 1.19
N ASP A 66 -1.25 -6.59 1.10
CA ASP A 66 0.04 -6.98 1.66
C ASP A 66 1.22 -6.66 0.74
N THR A 67 0.99 -6.40 -0.53
CA THR A 67 2.05 -6.07 -1.48
C THR A 67 1.71 -4.81 -2.25
N ILE A 68 2.73 -4.18 -2.84
CA ILE A 68 2.50 -3.01 -3.69
C ILE A 68 1.62 -3.39 -4.87
N ASP A 69 1.87 -4.56 -5.48
CA ASP A 69 1.04 -5.02 -6.59
C ASP A 69 -0.42 -5.17 -6.18
N ALA A 70 -0.68 -5.72 -5.01
CA ALA A 70 -2.04 -5.89 -4.52
C ALA A 70 -2.71 -4.53 -4.29
N LEU A 71 -1.98 -3.59 -3.72
CA LEU A 71 -2.51 -2.24 -3.47
C LEU A 71 -2.87 -1.54 -4.78
N VAL A 72 -2.01 -1.65 -5.79
CA VAL A 72 -2.28 -1.06 -7.09
C VAL A 72 -3.52 -1.69 -7.71
N LYS A 73 -3.62 -3.00 -7.65
CA LYS A 73 -4.77 -3.71 -8.19
C LYS A 73 -6.08 -3.29 -7.50
N LEU A 74 -6.00 -3.08 -6.19
CA LEU A 74 -7.15 -2.68 -5.40
C LEU A 74 -7.70 -1.35 -5.87
N VAL A 75 -6.81 -0.41 -6.16
CA VAL A 75 -7.21 0.93 -6.61
C VAL A 75 -7.68 0.93 -8.06
N GLU A 76 -7.07 0.10 -8.88
CA GLU A 76 -7.33 0.11 -10.32
C GLU A 76 -8.44 -0.82 -10.77
N GLN A 77 -9.06 -1.52 -9.84
CA GLN A 77 -10.17 -2.40 -10.18
C GLN A 77 -11.33 -1.67 -10.81
#